data_d77663d7f4ab5ed47493e1812d1b0265
#
_entry.id   d77663d7f4ab5ed47493e1812d1b0265
#
_cell.length_a   1.000
_cell.length_b   1.000
_cell.length_c   1.000
_cell.angle_alpha   90.00
_cell.angle_beta   90.00
_cell.angle_gamma   90.00
#
_symmetry.space_group_name_H-M   'P 1'
#
loop_
_entity.id
_entity.type
_entity.pdbx_description
1 polymer ?
#
loop_
_entity_poly.entity_id
_entity_poly.type
_entity_poly.pdbx_seq_one_letter_code
_entity_poly.pdbx_strand_id
1 'polypeptide(L)'
;GAVSSVKSRDITAIPTTNALEALQGKVAGLDLTASSGKAGADLSFTIRGERSLKASNAPLILVDGIDYGTTLDINPSDIESIEVLKDASSTAIYGTRGANGIIIVTTKKGKAGKSKVSLNAFASINMISSYPSIMNGAEYAQLKREAYRDQTTNEYLPDEQVFTVAQELEYVREGVSTDYRDLMMSNGFNQNYELSITGGTEKTQHSISLGYRGENGLFKNDNYKRLNARVALDHKLLENLKIGTNITYTYKDQNTRRDPLNMCNKIVPLSKPYDENGEVVRFPAPGYNSQTNPLVDDVDGAVKDNTKATRFFGSLYANWNITKDLLFRTTLG
;
A
#
# COMPACT_ATOMS: atom_id res chain seq x y z
N GLY A 1 -20.70 14.18 -14.01
CA GLY A 1 -19.96 15.14 -14.78
C GLY A 1 -18.64 14.62 -15.29
N ALA A 2 -18.11 15.27 -16.31
CA ALA A 2 -16.83 14.95 -16.97
C ALA A 2 -15.61 15.05 -16.02
N VAL A 3 -15.70 15.92 -15.03
CA VAL A 3 -14.63 16.23 -14.07
C VAL A 3 -15.14 16.09 -12.65
N SER A 4 -14.38 15.42 -11.81
CA SER A 4 -14.60 15.37 -10.36
C SER A 4 -13.40 16.02 -9.66
N SER A 5 -13.65 16.89 -8.68
CA SER A 5 -12.60 17.59 -7.93
C SER A 5 -12.75 17.31 -6.44
N VAL A 6 -11.64 16.99 -5.79
CA VAL A 6 -11.55 16.79 -4.33
C VAL A 6 -10.50 17.77 -3.79
N LYS A 7 -10.87 18.59 -2.82
CA LYS A 7 -10.01 19.64 -2.26
C LYS A 7 -9.23 19.15 -1.04
N SER A 8 -8.16 19.86 -0.70
CA SER A 8 -7.28 19.60 0.43
C SER A 8 -8.02 19.25 1.71
N ARG A 9 -9.08 19.99 2.06
CA ARG A 9 -9.91 19.73 3.24
C ARG A 9 -10.48 18.31 3.27
N ASP A 10 -10.96 17.83 2.12
CA ASP A 10 -11.56 16.51 2.01
C ASP A 10 -10.52 15.41 1.94
N ILE A 11 -9.32 15.72 1.41
CA ILE A 11 -8.18 14.81 1.35
C ILE A 11 -7.62 14.55 2.75
N THR A 12 -7.53 15.59 3.59
CA THR A 12 -6.98 15.50 4.95
C THR A 12 -8.03 15.16 6.01
N ALA A 13 -9.31 15.08 5.66
CA ALA A 13 -10.40 14.74 6.59
C ALA A 13 -10.33 13.29 7.08
N ILE A 14 -9.71 12.41 6.31
CA ILE A 14 -9.53 11.00 6.65
C ILE A 14 -8.03 10.81 6.94
N PRO A 15 -7.64 10.17 8.05
CA PRO A 15 -6.25 9.87 8.34
C PRO A 15 -5.77 8.77 7.38
N THR A 16 -5.33 9.18 6.20
CA THR A 16 -4.80 8.28 5.16
C THR A 16 -3.36 8.63 4.84
N THR A 17 -2.61 7.60 4.51
CA THR A 17 -1.22 7.70 4.09
C THR A 17 -1.06 7.84 2.57
N ASN A 18 -2.15 7.60 1.83
CA ASN A 18 -2.19 7.73 0.37
C ASN A 18 -3.34 8.66 -0.04
N ALA A 19 -3.01 9.74 -0.73
CA ALA A 19 -3.99 10.74 -1.14
C ALA A 19 -5.09 10.19 -2.07
N LEU A 20 -4.82 9.10 -2.80
CA LEU A 20 -5.83 8.47 -3.66
C LEU A 20 -6.94 7.79 -2.86
N GLU A 21 -6.66 7.30 -1.64
CA GLU A 21 -7.70 6.73 -0.77
C GLU A 21 -8.78 7.76 -0.42
N ALA A 22 -8.40 9.03 -0.33
CA ALA A 22 -9.35 10.10 -0.07
C ALA A 22 -10.35 10.33 -1.23
N LEU A 23 -10.09 9.75 -2.40
CA LEU A 23 -11.00 9.80 -3.55
C LEU A 23 -12.08 8.71 -3.50
N GLN A 24 -11.87 7.68 -2.69
CA GLN A 24 -12.79 6.54 -2.58
C GLN A 24 -14.18 7.01 -2.12
N GLY A 25 -15.20 6.60 -2.85
CA GLY A 25 -16.59 7.01 -2.59
C GLY A 25 -16.93 8.46 -2.98
N LYS A 26 -15.94 9.31 -3.28
CA LYS A 26 -16.15 10.72 -3.68
C LYS A 26 -16.12 10.93 -5.19
N VAL A 27 -15.47 10.03 -5.93
CA VAL A 27 -15.33 10.09 -7.38
C VAL A 27 -16.08 8.93 -8.03
N ALA A 28 -17.24 9.19 -8.60
CA ALA A 28 -18.03 8.17 -9.29
C ALA A 28 -17.25 7.54 -10.46
N GLY A 29 -17.22 6.19 -10.51
CA GLY A 29 -16.53 5.42 -11.54
C GLY A 29 -15.01 5.30 -11.34
N LEU A 30 -14.48 5.72 -10.20
CA LEU A 30 -13.14 5.40 -9.74
C LEU A 30 -13.22 4.14 -8.88
N ASP A 31 -12.51 3.12 -9.27
CA ASP A 31 -12.31 1.89 -8.50
C ASP A 31 -10.89 1.90 -7.91
N LEU A 32 -10.81 1.70 -6.60
CA LEU A 32 -9.57 1.70 -5.83
C LEU A 32 -9.45 0.37 -5.10
N THR A 33 -8.38 -0.34 -5.39
CA THR A 33 -8.10 -1.64 -4.77
C THR A 33 -6.67 -1.64 -4.23
N ALA A 34 -6.48 -2.06 -2.99
CA ALA A 34 -5.15 -2.35 -2.50
C ALA A 34 -4.60 -3.59 -3.22
N SER A 35 -3.39 -3.48 -3.76
CA SER A 35 -2.74 -4.59 -4.50
C SER A 35 -2.46 -5.79 -3.60
N SER A 36 -2.29 -5.56 -2.30
CA SER A 36 -2.10 -6.60 -1.28
C SER A 36 -2.33 -6.01 0.12
N GLY A 37 -2.33 -6.88 1.15
CA GLY A 37 -2.34 -6.46 2.56
C GLY A 37 -0.95 -6.15 3.12
N LYS A 38 0.09 -6.08 2.30
CA LYS A 38 1.47 -5.82 2.75
C LYS A 38 1.68 -4.36 3.13
N ALA A 39 2.64 -4.12 4.01
CA ALA A 39 3.07 -2.78 4.36
C ALA A 39 3.59 -2.03 3.12
N GLY A 40 3.15 -0.80 2.91
CA GLY A 40 3.52 0.01 1.75
C GLY A 40 2.98 -0.47 0.41
N ALA A 41 1.95 -1.32 0.41
CA ALA A 41 1.34 -1.79 -0.82
C ALA A 41 0.82 -0.63 -1.66
N ASP A 42 1.11 -0.67 -2.97
CA ASP A 42 0.58 0.31 -3.91
C ASP A 42 -0.92 0.11 -4.10
N LEU A 43 -1.63 1.22 -4.30
CA LEU A 43 -3.02 1.19 -4.71
C LEU A 43 -3.11 1.01 -6.22
N SER A 44 -3.85 -0.01 -6.65
CA SER A 44 -4.32 -0.13 -8.01
C SER A 44 -5.61 0.67 -8.16
N PHE A 45 -5.72 1.44 -9.23
CA PHE A 45 -6.91 2.24 -9.48
C PHE A 45 -7.24 2.26 -10.96
N THR A 46 -8.52 2.19 -11.24
CA THR A 46 -9.06 2.25 -12.61
C THR A 46 -10.19 3.26 -12.68
N ILE A 47 -10.32 3.91 -13.83
CA ILE A 47 -11.41 4.84 -14.11
C ILE A 47 -12.34 4.20 -15.14
N ARG A 48 -13.61 3.95 -14.73
CA ARG A 48 -14.63 3.29 -15.57
C ARG A 48 -14.28 1.85 -15.95
N GLY A 49 -13.57 1.14 -15.04
CA GLY A 49 -13.21 -0.27 -15.21
C GLY A 49 -12.02 -0.53 -16.12
N GLU A 50 -11.70 -1.78 -16.30
CA GLU A 50 -10.61 -2.24 -17.16
C GLU A 50 -11.03 -2.22 -18.64
N ARG A 51 -10.16 -1.70 -19.49
CA ARG A 51 -10.38 -1.59 -20.95
C ARG A 51 -9.48 -2.53 -21.76
N SER A 52 -8.37 -2.94 -21.19
CA SER A 52 -7.39 -3.78 -21.86
C SER A 52 -7.02 -4.97 -20.99
N LEU A 53 -6.93 -6.15 -21.61
CA LEU A 53 -6.45 -7.38 -20.96
C LEU A 53 -4.91 -7.48 -20.93
N LYS A 54 -4.21 -6.72 -21.76
CA LYS A 54 -2.74 -6.82 -21.92
C LYS A 54 -2.00 -5.51 -21.65
N ALA A 55 -2.65 -4.36 -21.87
CA ALA A 55 -2.03 -3.06 -21.60
C ALA A 55 -2.42 -2.53 -20.21
N SER A 56 -1.61 -1.59 -19.69
CA SER A 56 -1.93 -0.93 -18.42
C SER A 56 -3.28 -0.22 -18.50
N ASN A 57 -4.13 -0.42 -17.50
CA ASN A 57 -5.39 0.29 -17.31
C ASN A 57 -5.25 1.50 -16.36
N ALA A 58 -4.04 1.76 -15.86
CA ALA A 58 -3.79 2.86 -14.93
C ALA A 58 -3.98 4.22 -15.64
N PRO A 59 -4.66 5.17 -15.00
CA PRO A 59 -4.75 6.55 -15.46
C PRO A 59 -3.38 7.25 -15.45
N LEU A 60 -3.24 8.28 -16.26
CA LEU A 60 -2.11 9.19 -16.23
C LEU A 60 -2.18 10.08 -14.98
N ILE A 61 -1.12 10.14 -14.19
CA ILE A 61 -1.03 11.07 -13.06
C ILE A 61 -0.17 12.26 -13.48
N LEU A 62 -0.72 13.45 -13.35
CA LEU A 62 -0.02 14.71 -13.55
C LEU A 62 0.10 15.45 -12.22
N VAL A 63 1.30 15.85 -11.84
CA VAL A 63 1.54 16.70 -10.68
C VAL A 63 2.03 18.06 -11.15
N ASP A 64 1.26 19.10 -10.85
CA ASP A 64 1.49 20.47 -11.32
C ASP A 64 1.72 20.56 -12.83
N GLY A 65 1.03 19.69 -13.59
CA GLY A 65 1.08 19.64 -15.06
C GLY A 65 2.18 18.74 -15.63
N ILE A 66 3.02 18.11 -14.82
CA ILE A 66 4.11 17.22 -15.24
C ILE A 66 3.73 15.77 -14.98
N ASP A 67 4.11 14.89 -15.89
CA ASP A 67 3.90 13.45 -15.74
C ASP A 67 4.64 12.90 -14.51
N TYR A 68 3.88 12.31 -13.61
CA TYR A 68 4.39 11.76 -12.36
C TYR A 68 4.55 10.23 -12.40
N GLY A 69 4.04 9.57 -13.43
CA GLY A 69 4.00 8.11 -13.55
C GLY A 69 2.72 7.51 -13.00
N THR A 70 2.80 6.30 -12.43
CA THR A 70 1.62 5.51 -12.04
C THR A 70 1.38 5.43 -10.52
N THR A 71 2.34 5.87 -9.70
CA THR A 71 2.25 5.80 -8.24
C THR A 71 2.34 7.21 -7.65
N LEU A 72 1.33 7.60 -6.87
CA LEU A 72 1.30 8.88 -6.17
C LEU A 72 1.87 8.72 -4.76
N ASP A 73 3.09 9.19 -4.54
CA ASP A 73 3.80 9.11 -3.26
C ASP A 73 4.04 10.49 -2.59
N ILE A 74 3.22 11.47 -2.97
CA ILE A 74 3.17 12.80 -2.34
C ILE A 74 2.34 12.72 -1.05
N ASN A 75 2.76 13.45 -0.03
CA ASN A 75 1.99 13.53 1.21
C ASN A 75 0.61 14.18 0.97
N PRO A 76 -0.48 13.60 1.52
CA PRO A 76 -1.82 14.17 1.39
C PRO A 76 -1.91 15.63 1.81
N SER A 77 -1.17 16.03 2.85
CA SER A 77 -1.13 17.42 3.35
C SER A 77 -0.48 18.40 2.39
N ASP A 78 0.34 17.95 1.44
CA ASP A 78 0.98 18.79 0.42
C ASP A 78 0.07 19.05 -0.79
N ILE A 79 -1.10 18.40 -0.86
CA ILE A 79 -2.02 18.50 -1.99
C ILE A 79 -3.09 19.57 -1.73
N GLU A 80 -3.27 20.47 -2.68
CA GLU A 80 -4.34 21.46 -2.69
C GLU A 80 -5.63 20.90 -3.28
N SER A 81 -5.53 20.18 -4.42
CA SER A 81 -6.67 19.52 -5.04
C SER A 81 -6.24 18.32 -5.89
N ILE A 82 -7.16 17.38 -6.05
CA ILE A 82 -7.08 16.29 -7.02
C ILE A 82 -8.28 16.39 -7.93
N GLU A 83 -8.04 16.45 -9.23
CA GLU A 83 -9.07 16.47 -10.26
C GLU A 83 -8.96 15.20 -11.10
N VAL A 84 -10.10 14.54 -11.34
CA VAL A 84 -10.17 13.32 -12.13
C VAL A 84 -10.94 13.59 -13.41
N LEU A 85 -10.23 13.50 -14.54
CA LEU A 85 -10.79 13.64 -15.88
C LEU A 85 -11.16 12.26 -16.42
N LYS A 86 -12.44 12.05 -16.68
CA LYS A 86 -13.00 10.73 -17.03
C LYS A 86 -13.45 10.61 -18.49
N ASP A 87 -13.80 11.72 -19.11
CA ASP A 87 -14.40 11.75 -20.44
C ASP A 87 -13.37 12.05 -21.53
N ALA A 88 -13.55 11.46 -22.70
CA ALA A 88 -12.65 11.63 -23.84
C ALA A 88 -12.47 13.10 -24.25
N SER A 89 -13.51 13.92 -24.13
CA SER A 89 -13.43 15.35 -24.43
C SER A 89 -12.49 16.12 -23.49
N SER A 90 -12.48 15.76 -22.20
CA SER A 90 -11.61 16.38 -21.19
C SER A 90 -10.17 15.85 -21.24
N THR A 91 -9.96 14.64 -21.80
CA THR A 91 -8.63 14.02 -21.90
C THR A 91 -7.98 14.17 -23.27
N ALA A 92 -8.71 14.71 -24.27
CA ALA A 92 -8.27 14.81 -25.68
C ALA A 92 -6.92 15.54 -25.86
N ILE A 93 -6.65 16.56 -25.05
CA ILE A 93 -5.40 17.33 -25.11
C ILE A 93 -4.16 16.51 -24.73
N TYR A 94 -4.36 15.34 -24.09
CA TYR A 94 -3.28 14.44 -23.66
C TYR A 94 -3.11 13.23 -24.60
N GLY A 95 -3.90 13.20 -25.71
CA GLY A 95 -3.83 12.16 -26.73
C GLY A 95 -4.08 10.76 -26.19
N THR A 96 -3.37 9.77 -26.73
CA THR A 96 -3.52 8.35 -26.34
C THR A 96 -3.17 8.08 -24.87
N ARG A 97 -2.31 8.90 -24.26
CA ARG A 97 -1.94 8.77 -22.84
C ARG A 97 -3.11 9.06 -21.89
N GLY A 98 -4.08 9.86 -22.32
CA GLY A 98 -5.30 10.16 -21.57
C GLY A 98 -6.41 9.12 -21.73
N ALA A 99 -6.21 8.06 -22.51
CA ALA A 99 -7.27 7.09 -22.85
C ALA A 99 -7.88 6.40 -21.61
N ASN A 100 -7.10 6.12 -20.57
CA ASN A 100 -7.54 5.50 -19.31
C ASN A 100 -8.02 6.52 -18.27
N GLY A 101 -8.16 7.81 -18.65
CA GLY A 101 -8.45 8.91 -17.74
C GLY A 101 -7.17 9.56 -17.21
N ILE A 102 -7.35 10.69 -16.54
CA ILE A 102 -6.22 11.49 -16.01
C ILE A 102 -6.54 11.93 -14.60
N ILE A 103 -5.56 11.84 -13.74
CA ILE A 103 -5.57 12.38 -12.38
C ILE A 103 -4.63 13.59 -12.37
N ILE A 104 -5.18 14.77 -12.13
CA ILE A 104 -4.41 15.99 -12.00
C ILE A 104 -4.30 16.33 -10.52
N VAL A 105 -3.08 16.35 -10.02
CA VAL A 105 -2.75 16.72 -8.64
C VAL A 105 -2.16 18.12 -8.67
N THR A 106 -2.79 19.03 -7.96
CA THR A 106 -2.26 20.37 -7.70
C THR A 106 -1.68 20.42 -6.31
N THR A 107 -0.42 20.78 -6.18
CA THR A 107 0.24 20.86 -4.88
C THR A 107 0.07 22.23 -4.25
N LYS A 108 0.14 22.28 -2.90
CA LYS A 108 0.06 23.53 -2.14
C LYS A 108 1.22 24.44 -2.48
N LYS A 109 0.92 25.72 -2.65
CA LYS A 109 1.89 26.81 -2.82
C LYS A 109 1.93 27.70 -1.61
N GLY A 110 2.98 28.49 -1.47
CA GLY A 110 3.04 29.55 -0.49
C GLY A 110 1.95 30.59 -0.74
N LYS A 111 1.58 31.31 0.29
CA LYS A 111 0.66 32.46 0.23
C LYS A 111 1.32 33.65 0.90
N ALA A 112 1.07 34.84 0.37
CA ALA A 112 1.51 36.08 1.02
C ALA A 112 0.87 36.19 2.42
N GLY A 113 1.67 36.59 3.42
CA GLY A 113 1.23 36.72 4.79
C GLY A 113 2.23 36.12 5.79
N LYS A 114 1.83 36.07 7.05
CA LYS A 114 2.63 35.46 8.12
C LYS A 114 2.87 34.03 7.87
N SER A 115 4.06 33.52 8.13
CA SER A 115 4.37 32.10 8.03
C SER A 115 3.52 31.29 8.99
N LYS A 116 2.90 30.24 8.47
CA LYS A 116 2.10 29.27 9.21
C LYS A 116 2.86 27.96 9.28
N VAL A 117 3.08 27.49 10.49
CA VAL A 117 3.60 26.14 10.75
C VAL A 117 2.41 25.22 11.02
N SER A 118 2.39 24.06 10.40
CA SER A 118 1.36 23.04 10.59
C SER A 118 2.03 21.70 10.84
N LEU A 119 1.59 21.01 11.89
CA LEU A 119 1.98 19.63 12.20
C LEU A 119 0.74 18.75 12.09
N ASN A 120 0.82 17.71 11.28
CA ASN A 120 -0.17 16.66 11.21
C ASN A 120 0.49 15.33 11.64
N ALA A 121 -0.06 14.68 12.64
CA ALA A 121 0.45 13.43 13.16
C ALA A 121 -0.70 12.50 13.49
N PHE A 122 -0.60 11.25 13.06
CA PHE A 122 -1.54 10.21 13.46
C PHE A 122 -0.85 8.86 13.56
N ALA A 123 -1.47 7.96 14.34
CA ALA A 123 -1.10 6.56 14.41
C ALA A 123 -2.37 5.71 14.30
N SER A 124 -2.24 4.51 13.72
CA SER A 124 -3.32 3.56 13.62
C SER A 124 -2.84 2.13 13.84
N ILE A 125 -3.73 1.29 14.33
CA ILE A 125 -3.51 -0.15 14.47
C ILE A 125 -4.38 -0.84 13.43
N ASN A 126 -3.76 -1.68 12.62
CA ASN A 126 -4.44 -2.53 11.66
C ASN A 126 -4.64 -3.90 12.30
N MET A 127 -5.88 -4.33 12.39
CA MET A 127 -6.25 -5.63 12.93
C MET A 127 -6.99 -6.44 11.88
N ILE A 128 -6.84 -7.75 11.92
CA ILE A 128 -7.63 -8.64 11.09
C ILE A 128 -9.03 -8.72 11.71
N SER A 129 -10.04 -8.36 10.93
CA SER A 129 -11.43 -8.40 11.39
C SER A 129 -11.98 -9.82 11.41
N SER A 130 -11.66 -10.62 10.40
CA SER A 130 -12.03 -12.02 10.31
C SER A 130 -11.27 -12.73 9.19
N TYR A 131 -11.12 -14.03 9.31
CA TYR A 131 -10.69 -14.91 8.24
C TYR A 131 -11.50 -16.21 8.29
N PRO A 132 -11.62 -16.95 7.16
CA PRO A 132 -12.34 -18.22 7.14
C PRO A 132 -11.81 -19.18 8.20
N SER A 133 -12.70 -19.91 8.87
CA SER A 133 -12.29 -20.98 9.78
C SER A 133 -11.58 -22.08 9.00
N ILE A 134 -10.54 -22.66 9.59
CA ILE A 134 -9.88 -23.89 9.14
C ILE A 134 -10.12 -24.98 10.15
N MET A 135 -9.93 -26.23 9.72
CA MET A 135 -10.04 -27.37 10.62
C MET A 135 -8.98 -27.31 11.71
N ASN A 136 -9.38 -27.59 12.93
CA ASN A 136 -8.45 -27.88 14.01
C ASN A 136 -7.94 -29.33 13.93
N GLY A 137 -7.03 -29.73 14.83
CA GLY A 137 -6.44 -31.06 14.83
C GLY A 137 -7.46 -32.20 14.98
N ALA A 138 -8.48 -32.01 15.84
CA ALA A 138 -9.53 -33.00 16.05
C ALA A 138 -10.46 -33.14 14.83
N GLU A 139 -10.85 -32.04 14.24
CA GLU A 139 -11.67 -32.03 13.01
C GLU A 139 -10.93 -32.65 11.83
N TYR A 140 -9.64 -32.35 11.69
CA TYR A 140 -8.81 -32.99 10.67
C TYR A 140 -8.67 -34.50 10.89
N ALA A 141 -8.42 -34.92 12.13
CA ALA A 141 -8.37 -36.34 12.47
C ALA A 141 -9.70 -37.04 12.17
N GLN A 142 -10.83 -36.41 12.46
CA GLN A 142 -12.14 -36.94 12.14
C GLN A 142 -12.35 -37.04 10.63
N LEU A 143 -11.99 -35.98 9.87
CA LEU A 143 -12.06 -36.00 8.40
C LEU A 143 -11.25 -37.20 7.83
N LYS A 144 -10.07 -37.46 8.39
CA LYS A 144 -9.23 -38.56 7.96
C LYS A 144 -9.86 -39.91 8.28
N ARG A 145 -10.46 -40.09 9.47
CA ARG A 145 -11.25 -41.30 9.82
C ARG A 145 -12.43 -41.49 8.87
N GLU A 146 -13.14 -40.42 8.51
CA GLU A 146 -14.23 -40.50 7.52
C GLU A 146 -13.74 -40.95 6.14
N ALA A 147 -12.58 -40.43 5.70
CA ALA A 147 -12.00 -40.79 4.38
C ALA A 147 -11.49 -42.21 4.32
N TYR A 148 -11.16 -42.85 5.45
CA TYR A 148 -10.65 -44.22 5.54
C TYR A 148 -11.64 -45.19 6.16
N ARG A 149 -12.95 -44.95 6.06
CA ARG A 149 -13.95 -45.95 6.45
C ARG A 149 -13.81 -47.23 5.63
N ASP A 150 -14.13 -48.37 6.25
CA ASP A 150 -14.24 -49.65 5.52
C ASP A 150 -15.32 -49.51 4.43
N GLN A 151 -14.93 -49.80 3.19
CA GLN A 151 -15.81 -49.62 2.04
C GLN A 151 -16.96 -50.65 1.99
N THR A 152 -16.82 -51.75 2.71
CA THR A 152 -17.80 -52.84 2.73
C THR A 152 -18.80 -52.70 3.88
N THR A 153 -18.28 -52.43 5.09
CA THR A 153 -19.09 -52.35 6.31
C THR A 153 -19.50 -50.91 6.65
N ASN A 154 -18.84 -49.93 6.04
CA ASN A 154 -18.97 -48.50 6.35
C ASN A 154 -18.62 -48.15 7.82
N GLU A 155 -17.87 -49.02 8.49
CA GLU A 155 -17.40 -48.80 9.85
C GLU A 155 -16.08 -48.02 9.89
N TYR A 156 -15.80 -47.36 11.03
CA TYR A 156 -14.51 -46.71 11.24
C TYR A 156 -13.41 -47.76 11.43
N LEU A 157 -12.31 -47.57 10.73
CA LEU A 157 -11.10 -48.34 10.98
C LEU A 157 -10.44 -47.89 12.28
N PRO A 158 -9.69 -48.78 12.99
CA PRO A 158 -8.84 -48.37 14.10
C PRO A 158 -7.85 -47.27 13.72
N ASP A 159 -7.53 -46.38 14.63
CA ASP A 159 -6.63 -45.26 14.39
C ASP A 159 -5.25 -45.68 13.87
N GLU A 160 -4.75 -46.84 14.29
CA GLU A 160 -3.47 -47.40 13.80
C GLU A 160 -3.49 -47.75 12.30
N GLN A 161 -4.68 -47.97 11.73
CA GLN A 161 -4.85 -48.22 10.27
C GLN A 161 -5.11 -46.93 9.51
N VAL A 162 -5.68 -45.89 10.15
CA VAL A 162 -5.95 -44.57 9.58
C VAL A 162 -4.69 -43.72 9.57
N PHE A 163 -3.98 -43.68 10.71
CA PHE A 163 -2.77 -42.92 10.90
C PHE A 163 -1.54 -43.81 10.87
N THR A 164 -1.10 -44.11 9.63
CA THR A 164 0.00 -45.06 9.40
C THR A 164 1.38 -44.52 9.75
N VAL A 165 1.52 -43.20 9.92
CA VAL A 165 2.74 -42.56 10.40
C VAL A 165 2.69 -42.53 11.93
N ALA A 166 3.62 -43.21 12.60
CA ALA A 166 3.62 -43.33 14.07
C ALA A 166 3.53 -41.98 14.79
N GLN A 167 4.29 -40.98 14.33
CA GLN A 167 4.28 -39.64 14.90
C GLN A 167 2.93 -38.92 14.69
N GLU A 168 2.24 -39.16 13.57
CA GLU A 168 0.91 -38.59 13.35
C GLU A 168 -0.12 -39.19 14.33
N LEU A 169 -0.04 -40.51 14.55
CA LEU A 169 -0.88 -41.20 15.52
C LEU A 169 -0.62 -40.69 16.93
N GLU A 170 0.63 -40.44 17.30
CA GLU A 170 1.00 -39.82 18.57
C GLU A 170 0.37 -38.43 18.71
N TYR A 171 0.47 -37.58 17.67
CA TYR A 171 -0.13 -36.24 17.70
C TYR A 171 -1.65 -36.27 17.83
N VAL A 172 -2.32 -37.26 17.23
CA VAL A 172 -3.77 -37.47 17.43
C VAL A 172 -4.06 -37.80 18.89
N ARG A 173 -3.29 -38.69 19.50
CA ARG A 173 -3.46 -39.12 20.91
C ARG A 173 -3.16 -37.99 21.89
N GLU A 174 -2.20 -37.14 21.58
CA GLU A 174 -1.85 -35.96 22.36
C GLU A 174 -2.84 -34.81 22.19
N GLY A 175 -3.71 -34.87 21.15
CA GLY A 175 -4.63 -33.78 20.81
C GLY A 175 -3.94 -32.56 20.24
N VAL A 176 -2.83 -32.77 19.50
CA VAL A 176 -2.09 -31.66 18.86
C VAL A 176 -3.00 -30.91 17.89
N SER A 177 -2.97 -29.60 17.98
CA SER A 177 -3.71 -28.73 17.07
C SER A 177 -2.99 -27.39 16.96
N THR A 178 -2.44 -27.09 15.78
CA THR A 178 -1.72 -25.84 15.51
C THR A 178 -2.42 -25.03 14.45
N ASP A 179 -2.81 -23.80 14.80
CA ASP A 179 -3.20 -22.78 13.82
C ASP A 179 -1.98 -21.88 13.52
N TYR A 180 -1.38 -22.08 12.35
CA TYR A 180 -0.22 -21.31 11.92
C TYR A 180 -0.53 -19.84 11.67
N ARG A 181 -1.80 -19.46 11.45
CA ARG A 181 -2.18 -18.06 11.28
C ARG A 181 -1.99 -17.30 12.59
N ASP A 182 -2.39 -17.89 13.71
CA ASP A 182 -2.22 -17.27 15.04
C ASP A 182 -0.75 -17.08 15.39
N LEU A 183 0.12 -17.98 14.92
CA LEU A 183 1.57 -17.90 15.15
C LEU A 183 2.24 -16.85 14.27
N MET A 184 1.72 -16.63 13.06
CA MET A 184 2.34 -15.80 12.03
C MET A 184 1.85 -14.36 12.04
N MET A 185 0.63 -14.14 12.49
CA MET A 185 -0.03 -12.83 12.37
C MET A 185 0.06 -12.04 13.66
N SER A 186 0.24 -10.73 13.50
CA SER A 186 0.21 -9.76 14.58
C SER A 186 -0.55 -8.52 14.12
N ASN A 187 -0.88 -7.64 15.05
CA ASN A 187 -1.46 -6.36 14.69
C ASN A 187 -0.41 -5.49 14.00
N GLY A 188 -0.80 -4.92 12.86
CA GLY A 188 0.00 -3.92 12.17
C GLY A 188 -0.06 -2.57 12.88
N PHE A 189 1.01 -1.78 12.76
CA PHE A 189 1.08 -0.44 13.34
C PHE A 189 1.54 0.57 12.30
N ASN A 190 0.74 1.62 12.08
CA ASN A 190 1.05 2.68 11.16
C ASN A 190 1.23 4.00 11.92
N GLN A 191 2.19 4.80 11.46
CA GLN A 191 2.45 6.13 11.98
C GLN A 191 2.77 7.08 10.84
N ASN A 192 2.30 8.31 10.95
CA ASN A 192 2.54 9.36 9.98
C ASN A 192 2.78 10.68 10.70
N TYR A 193 3.82 11.39 10.28
CA TYR A 193 4.19 12.70 10.79
C TYR A 193 4.47 13.63 9.62
N GLU A 194 3.82 14.78 9.58
CA GLU A 194 3.96 15.78 8.51
C GLU A 194 4.11 17.15 9.12
N LEU A 195 5.24 17.78 8.90
CA LEU A 195 5.53 19.15 9.28
C LEU A 195 5.55 20.01 8.02
N SER A 196 4.82 21.11 8.02
CA SER A 196 4.85 22.06 6.91
C SER A 196 4.93 23.50 7.38
N ILE A 197 5.61 24.32 6.58
CA ILE A 197 5.76 25.75 6.77
C ILE A 197 5.33 26.41 5.47
N THR A 198 4.31 27.27 5.53
CA THR A 198 3.81 28.01 4.37
C THR A 198 3.75 29.49 4.71
N GLY A 199 4.15 30.34 3.79
CA GLY A 199 4.13 31.80 4.03
C GLY A 199 4.79 32.57 2.92
N GLY A 200 5.11 33.81 3.20
CA GLY A 200 5.86 34.67 2.31
C GLY A 200 5.36 36.09 2.24
N THR A 201 5.96 36.87 1.35
CA THR A 201 5.57 38.23 1.00
C THR A 201 4.81 38.24 -0.31
N GLU A 202 4.38 39.40 -0.78
CA GLU A 202 3.80 39.58 -2.13
C GLU A 202 4.80 39.20 -3.23
N LYS A 203 6.10 39.39 -2.98
CA LYS A 203 7.16 39.06 -3.96
C LYS A 203 7.62 37.60 -3.89
N THR A 204 7.75 37.03 -2.69
CA THR A 204 8.28 35.70 -2.52
C THR A 204 7.38 34.90 -1.61
N GLN A 205 6.90 33.73 -2.10
CA GLN A 205 6.04 32.81 -1.38
C GLN A 205 6.71 31.45 -1.34
N HIS A 206 6.57 30.76 -0.20
CA HIS A 206 7.19 29.45 -0.01
C HIS A 206 6.25 28.48 0.67
N SER A 207 6.43 27.21 0.33
CA SER A 207 5.83 26.07 1.01
C SER A 207 6.91 25.00 1.16
N ILE A 208 7.24 24.64 2.38
CA ILE A 208 8.26 23.64 2.71
C ILE A 208 7.58 22.60 3.57
N SER A 209 7.77 21.31 3.26
CA SER A 209 7.24 20.23 4.07
C SER A 209 8.24 19.10 4.23
N LEU A 210 8.11 18.41 5.36
CA LEU A 210 8.83 17.19 5.70
C LEU A 210 7.80 16.17 6.17
N GLY A 211 7.90 14.94 5.70
CA GLY A 211 7.00 13.87 6.08
C GLY A 211 7.75 12.57 6.38
N TYR A 212 7.27 11.87 7.37
CA TYR A 212 7.66 10.49 7.69
C TYR A 212 6.43 9.62 7.77
N ARG A 213 6.46 8.47 7.10
CA ARG A 213 5.47 7.40 7.19
C ARG A 213 6.18 6.11 7.55
N GLY A 214 5.69 5.43 8.58
CA GLY A 214 6.14 4.10 8.97
C GLY A 214 4.95 3.15 9.04
N GLU A 215 5.08 1.96 8.51
CA GLU A 215 4.08 0.90 8.57
C GLU A 215 4.74 -0.41 8.94
N ASN A 216 4.18 -1.08 9.92
CA ASN A 216 4.41 -2.49 10.17
C ASN A 216 3.18 -3.26 9.70
N GLY A 217 3.39 -4.25 8.84
CA GLY A 217 2.34 -5.11 8.33
C GLY A 217 1.83 -6.09 9.40
N LEU A 218 1.00 -7.02 8.96
CA LEU A 218 0.41 -8.05 9.83
C LEU A 218 1.35 -9.22 10.11
N PHE A 219 2.49 -9.26 9.44
CA PHE A 219 3.49 -10.32 9.54
C PHE A 219 4.85 -9.76 9.94
N LYS A 220 5.64 -10.57 10.65
CA LYS A 220 7.05 -10.25 10.93
C LYS A 220 7.79 -10.00 9.59
N ASN A 221 8.74 -9.06 9.58
CA ASN A 221 9.52 -8.68 8.40
C ASN A 221 8.73 -8.05 7.23
N ASP A 222 7.48 -7.65 7.46
CA ASP A 222 6.69 -6.85 6.54
C ASP A 222 6.60 -5.42 7.07
N ASN A 223 7.45 -4.54 6.57
CA ASN A 223 7.48 -3.15 7.02
C ASN A 223 7.87 -2.18 5.90
N TYR A 224 7.42 -0.96 6.06
CA TYR A 224 7.61 0.10 5.09
C TYR A 224 7.92 1.42 5.79
N LYS A 225 8.90 2.14 5.26
CA LYS A 225 9.25 3.50 5.69
C LYS A 225 9.35 4.41 4.49
N ARG A 226 8.82 5.62 4.62
CA ARG A 226 8.93 6.65 3.59
C ARG A 226 9.27 7.99 4.23
N LEU A 227 10.27 8.65 3.67
CA LEU A 227 10.62 10.02 3.96
C LEU A 227 10.29 10.88 2.75
N ASN A 228 9.61 11.99 2.97
CA ASN A 228 9.33 12.99 1.94
C ASN A 228 9.89 14.33 2.39
N ALA A 229 10.49 15.06 1.46
CA ALA A 229 10.83 16.46 1.62
C ALA A 229 10.37 17.22 0.37
N ARG A 230 9.69 18.34 0.57
CA ARG A 230 9.19 19.16 -0.53
C ARG A 230 9.50 20.63 -0.29
N VAL A 231 9.90 21.31 -1.36
CA VAL A 231 10.09 22.75 -1.40
C VAL A 231 9.39 23.32 -2.62
N ALA A 232 8.46 24.23 -2.41
CA ALA A 232 7.86 25.04 -3.45
C ALA A 232 8.17 26.51 -3.18
N LEU A 233 8.70 27.20 -4.17
CA LEU A 233 9.07 28.59 -4.11
C LEU A 233 8.52 29.31 -5.32
N ASP A 234 7.81 30.41 -5.07
CA ASP A 234 7.30 31.34 -6.06
C ASP A 234 7.96 32.69 -5.84
N HIS A 235 8.53 33.29 -6.88
CA HIS A 235 9.14 34.60 -6.81
C HIS A 235 8.68 35.50 -7.98
N LYS A 236 8.20 36.70 -7.62
CA LYS A 236 7.87 37.74 -8.57
C LYS A 236 9.13 38.53 -8.89
N LEU A 237 9.81 38.10 -9.98
CA LEU A 237 11.10 38.71 -10.39
C LEU A 237 10.89 40.13 -10.91
N LEU A 238 9.84 40.34 -11.72
CA LEU A 238 9.38 41.64 -12.20
C LEU A 238 7.86 41.76 -11.96
N GLU A 239 7.29 42.94 -12.11
CA GLU A 239 5.85 43.10 -11.93
C GLU A 239 5.03 42.20 -12.87
N ASN A 240 5.57 41.89 -14.04
CA ASN A 240 4.95 41.07 -15.06
C ASN A 240 5.61 39.71 -15.24
N LEU A 241 6.64 39.36 -14.44
CA LEU A 241 7.36 38.07 -14.55
C LEU A 241 7.40 37.35 -13.20
N LYS A 242 6.76 36.19 -13.15
CA LYS A 242 6.80 35.27 -12.01
C LYS A 242 7.55 34.00 -12.39
N ILE A 243 8.50 33.61 -11.58
CA ILE A 243 9.21 32.33 -11.66
C ILE A 243 8.90 31.49 -10.45
N GLY A 244 8.97 30.19 -10.59
CA GLY A 244 8.79 29.31 -9.44
C GLY A 244 9.38 27.93 -9.65
N THR A 245 9.54 27.23 -8.55
CA THR A 245 10.00 25.85 -8.53
C THR A 245 9.18 25.03 -7.56
N ASN A 246 9.03 23.73 -7.88
CA ASN A 246 8.50 22.73 -6.99
C ASN A 246 9.42 21.52 -7.05
N ILE A 247 10.03 21.15 -5.94
CA ILE A 247 10.97 20.05 -5.83
C ILE A 247 10.48 19.13 -4.73
N THR A 248 10.37 17.85 -5.04
CA THR A 248 10.00 16.79 -4.11
C THR A 248 11.08 15.72 -4.11
N TYR A 249 11.53 15.34 -2.93
CA TYR A 249 12.40 14.21 -2.69
C TYR A 249 11.62 13.16 -1.90
N THR A 250 11.68 11.91 -2.35
CA THR A 250 11.05 10.76 -1.68
C THR A 250 12.08 9.66 -1.54
N TYR A 251 12.26 9.17 -0.33
CA TYR A 251 13.02 7.96 -0.04
C TYR A 251 12.07 6.90 0.54
N LYS A 252 12.15 5.69 0.01
CA LYS A 252 11.37 4.52 0.45
C LYS A 252 12.32 3.41 0.86
N ASP A 253 11.99 2.72 1.95
CA ASP A 253 12.66 1.51 2.43
C ASP A 253 11.58 0.51 2.81
N GLN A 254 11.49 -0.59 2.08
CA GLN A 254 10.45 -1.59 2.23
C GLN A 254 11.07 -2.96 2.38
N ASN A 255 10.76 -3.64 3.47
CA ASN A 255 10.97 -5.07 3.61
C ASN A 255 9.67 -5.77 3.27
N THR A 256 9.76 -6.75 2.39
CA THR A 256 8.62 -7.60 2.03
C THR A 256 8.92 -9.05 2.39
N ARG A 257 7.85 -9.81 2.58
CA ARG A 257 7.94 -11.25 2.73
C ARG A 257 6.96 -11.93 1.77
N ARG A 258 7.11 -13.22 1.59
CA ARG A 258 6.10 -14.04 0.93
C ARG A 258 4.80 -13.99 1.74
N ASP A 259 3.66 -14.05 1.06
CA ASP A 259 2.38 -14.19 1.75
C ASP A 259 2.33 -15.56 2.44
N PRO A 260 2.34 -15.62 3.77
CA PRO A 260 2.35 -16.88 4.50
C PRO A 260 0.96 -17.52 4.58
N LEU A 261 -0.14 -16.78 4.33
CA LEU A 261 -1.51 -17.28 4.52
C LEU A 261 -1.78 -18.52 3.68
N ASN A 262 -1.29 -18.56 2.44
CA ASN A 262 -1.45 -19.75 1.60
C ASN A 262 -0.74 -20.98 2.20
N MET A 263 0.41 -20.80 2.84
CA MET A 263 1.13 -21.87 3.53
C MET A 263 0.41 -22.26 4.81
N CYS A 264 -0.01 -21.28 5.62
CA CYS A 264 -0.76 -21.51 6.85
C CYS A 264 -2.05 -22.30 6.62
N ASN A 265 -2.77 -22.00 5.53
CA ASN A 265 -4.04 -22.67 5.20
C ASN A 265 -3.87 -24.07 4.61
N LYS A 266 -2.67 -24.44 4.17
CA LYS A 266 -2.40 -25.77 3.56
C LYS A 266 -1.72 -26.75 4.50
N ILE A 267 -1.10 -26.25 5.56
CA ILE A 267 -0.38 -27.11 6.50
C ILE A 267 -1.36 -27.86 7.39
N VAL A 268 -1.07 -29.13 7.60
CA VAL A 268 -1.90 -30.00 8.44
C VAL A 268 -1.87 -29.50 9.89
N PRO A 269 -3.02 -29.33 10.56
CA PRO A 269 -3.06 -28.87 11.94
C PRO A 269 -2.49 -29.87 12.97
N LEU A 270 -2.40 -31.16 12.61
CA LEU A 270 -1.67 -32.18 13.39
C LEU A 270 -0.16 -32.04 13.15
N SER A 271 0.42 -30.94 13.65
CA SER A 271 1.83 -30.63 13.46
C SER A 271 2.38 -29.78 14.59
N LYS A 272 3.67 -29.94 14.92
CA LYS A 272 4.38 -29.15 15.92
C LYS A 272 5.36 -28.22 15.22
N PRO A 273 5.20 -26.88 15.31
CA PRO A 273 6.03 -25.92 14.59
C PRO A 273 7.48 -25.84 15.10
N TYR A 274 7.72 -26.24 16.35
CA TYR A 274 9.02 -26.21 17.02
C TYR A 274 9.40 -27.59 17.52
N ASP A 275 10.70 -27.86 17.59
CA ASP A 275 11.25 -29.04 18.26
C ASP A 275 11.35 -28.86 19.80
N GLU A 276 11.92 -29.85 20.50
CA GLU A 276 12.10 -29.82 21.95
C GLU A 276 13.05 -28.72 22.43
N ASN A 277 13.92 -28.20 21.55
CA ASN A 277 14.82 -27.09 21.82
C ASN A 277 14.23 -25.71 21.51
N GLY A 278 13.00 -25.68 20.98
CA GLY A 278 12.35 -24.44 20.53
C GLY A 278 12.78 -23.97 19.14
N GLU A 279 13.52 -24.79 18.39
CA GLU A 279 13.94 -24.49 17.04
C GLU A 279 12.81 -24.77 16.04
N VAL A 280 12.73 -23.96 14.98
CA VAL A 280 11.68 -24.09 13.96
C VAL A 280 11.88 -25.35 13.13
N VAL A 281 10.92 -26.26 13.17
CA VAL A 281 10.92 -27.48 12.35
C VAL A 281 10.52 -27.17 10.93
N ARG A 282 11.36 -27.48 9.96
CA ARG A 282 11.10 -27.18 8.54
C ARG A 282 9.87 -27.88 7.98
N PHE A 283 9.66 -29.15 8.32
CA PHE A 283 8.52 -29.97 7.91
C PHE A 283 7.79 -30.50 9.14
N PRO A 284 6.89 -29.73 9.74
CA PRO A 284 6.35 -29.99 11.07
C PRO A 284 5.19 -31.01 11.05
N ALA A 285 4.63 -31.31 9.87
CA ALA A 285 3.53 -32.25 9.71
C ALA A 285 4.07 -33.66 9.39
N PRO A 286 3.84 -34.64 10.25
CA PRO A 286 4.34 -36.00 10.05
C PRO A 286 3.85 -36.60 8.74
N GLY A 287 4.78 -37.15 7.92
CA GLY A 287 4.46 -37.74 6.62
C GLY A 287 4.26 -36.76 5.46
N TYR A 288 4.31 -35.42 5.71
CA TYR A 288 4.08 -34.38 4.72
C TYR A 288 5.33 -33.54 4.45
N ASN A 289 6.34 -34.10 3.79
CA ASN A 289 7.62 -33.43 3.50
C ASN A 289 7.52 -32.28 2.47
N SER A 290 6.35 -32.06 1.88
CA SER A 290 6.09 -30.95 0.96
C SER A 290 5.48 -29.71 1.66
N GLN A 291 5.02 -29.87 2.91
CA GLN A 291 4.40 -28.80 3.68
C GLN A 291 5.46 -28.10 4.54
N THR A 292 6.02 -27.04 4.01
CA THR A 292 7.03 -26.25 4.70
C THR A 292 6.38 -25.39 5.79
N ASN A 293 6.98 -25.36 6.96
CA ASN A 293 6.60 -24.49 8.06
C ASN A 293 6.75 -23.01 7.65
N PRO A 294 5.70 -22.20 7.68
CA PRO A 294 5.80 -20.78 7.33
C PRO A 294 6.71 -19.97 8.25
N LEU A 295 6.95 -20.44 9.49
CA LEU A 295 7.86 -19.81 10.44
C LEU A 295 9.34 -19.87 10.03
N VAL A 296 9.71 -20.73 9.07
CA VAL A 296 11.08 -20.78 8.54
C VAL A 296 11.51 -19.45 7.95
N ASP A 297 10.58 -18.72 7.32
CA ASP A 297 10.87 -17.41 6.77
C ASP A 297 11.06 -16.31 7.84
N ASP A 298 10.69 -16.59 9.10
CA ASP A 298 10.86 -15.68 10.24
C ASP A 298 12.16 -15.90 11.02
N VAL A 299 12.90 -16.96 10.70
CA VAL A 299 14.23 -17.20 11.26
C VAL A 299 15.17 -16.11 10.76
N ASP A 300 15.96 -15.54 11.66
CA ASP A 300 16.85 -14.44 11.32
C ASP A 300 17.85 -14.84 10.23
N GLY A 301 17.87 -14.06 9.15
CA GLY A 301 18.73 -14.31 7.99
C GLY A 301 18.19 -15.32 6.97
N ALA A 302 17.07 -15.99 7.23
CA ALA A 302 16.50 -16.99 6.32
C ALA A 302 15.97 -16.36 5.02
N VAL A 303 15.30 -15.21 5.13
CA VAL A 303 14.77 -14.47 3.99
C VAL A 303 15.10 -12.98 4.13
N LYS A 304 15.61 -12.38 3.07
CA LYS A 304 15.83 -10.95 2.96
C LYS A 304 15.31 -10.45 1.62
N ASP A 305 14.22 -9.71 1.66
CA ASP A 305 13.64 -9.03 0.50
C ASP A 305 13.44 -7.56 0.87
N ASN A 306 14.45 -6.74 0.59
CA ASN A 306 14.48 -5.32 0.90
C ASN A 306 14.61 -4.50 -0.37
N THR A 307 13.67 -3.60 -0.58
CA THR A 307 13.67 -2.63 -1.68
C THR A 307 13.88 -1.23 -1.14
N LYS A 308 14.91 -0.55 -1.63
CA LYS A 308 15.16 0.87 -1.38
C LYS A 308 14.99 1.65 -2.67
N ALA A 309 14.21 2.69 -2.63
CA ALA A 309 13.96 3.54 -3.78
C ALA A 309 14.09 5.02 -3.40
N THR A 310 14.73 5.77 -4.29
CA THR A 310 14.83 7.22 -4.19
C THR A 310 14.21 7.84 -5.42
N ARG A 311 13.32 8.80 -5.22
CA ARG A 311 12.74 9.61 -6.28
C ARG A 311 13.07 11.07 -6.05
N PHE A 312 13.54 11.71 -7.09
CA PHE A 312 13.64 13.16 -7.18
C PHE A 312 12.71 13.63 -8.28
N PHE A 313 11.79 14.51 -7.95
CA PHE A 313 10.84 15.08 -8.89
C PHE A 313 10.87 16.59 -8.74
N GLY A 314 11.04 17.30 -9.85
CA GLY A 314 11.17 18.75 -9.81
C GLY A 314 10.57 19.44 -11.02
N SER A 315 10.15 20.67 -10.81
CA SER A 315 9.71 21.55 -11.89
C SER A 315 10.21 22.97 -11.69
N LEU A 316 10.53 23.60 -12.80
CA LEU A 316 10.79 25.03 -12.90
C LEU A 316 9.77 25.63 -13.84
N TYR A 317 9.20 26.76 -13.51
CA TYR A 317 8.27 27.44 -14.39
C TYR A 317 8.47 28.94 -14.40
N ALA A 318 8.10 29.55 -15.52
CA ALA A 318 8.04 30.99 -15.69
C ALA A 318 6.69 31.39 -16.30
N ASN A 319 6.06 32.39 -15.70
CA ASN A 319 4.86 33.03 -16.22
C ASN A 319 5.20 34.47 -16.50
N TRP A 320 5.18 34.86 -17.78
CA TRP A 320 5.53 36.20 -18.22
C TRP A 320 4.36 36.85 -18.95
N ASN A 321 3.76 37.86 -18.33
CA ASN A 321 2.78 38.73 -18.98
C ASN A 321 3.53 39.73 -19.84
N ILE A 322 3.77 39.38 -21.10
CA ILE A 322 4.50 40.24 -22.06
C ILE A 322 3.72 41.51 -22.30
N THR A 323 2.41 41.38 -22.47
CA THR A 323 1.44 42.50 -22.51
C THR A 323 0.24 42.17 -21.61
N LYS A 324 -0.76 43.06 -21.54
CA LYS A 324 -1.99 42.79 -20.77
C LYS A 324 -2.77 41.59 -21.32
N ASP A 325 -2.65 41.32 -22.62
CA ASP A 325 -3.41 40.29 -23.33
C ASP A 325 -2.54 39.10 -23.78
N LEU A 326 -1.22 39.16 -23.58
CA LEU A 326 -0.28 38.12 -23.99
C LEU A 326 0.49 37.55 -22.78
N LEU A 327 0.14 36.30 -22.42
CA LEU A 327 0.82 35.54 -21.39
C LEU A 327 1.71 34.46 -22.03
N PHE A 328 2.98 34.49 -21.76
CA PHE A 328 3.89 33.39 -22.06
C PHE A 328 4.08 32.56 -20.77
N ARG A 329 3.81 31.25 -20.88
CA ARG A 329 4.06 30.28 -19.79
C ARG A 329 4.97 29.18 -20.29
N THR A 330 5.99 28.87 -19.54
CA THR A 330 6.86 27.72 -19.77
C THR A 330 7.03 26.94 -18.47
N THR A 331 7.14 25.63 -18.58
CA THR A 331 7.42 24.71 -17.47
C THR A 331 8.41 23.67 -17.97
N LEU A 332 9.43 23.43 -17.16
CA LEU A 332 10.43 22.39 -17.34
C LEU A 332 10.31 21.43 -16.13
N GLY A 333 10.26 20.13 -16.41
CA GLY A 333 10.19 19.10 -15.38
C GLY A 333 11.13 17.95 -15.65
#